data_4cf3e4e85c04a5f1bf36157b8ab9c1af
#
_entry.id   4cf3e4e85c04a5f1bf36157b8ab9c1af
#
_cell.length_a   1.000
_cell.length_b   1.000
_cell.length_c   1.000
_cell.angle_alpha   90.00
_cell.angle_beta   90.00
_cell.angle_gamma   90.00
#
_symmetry.space_group_name_H-M   'P 1'
#
loop_
_entity.id
_entity.type
_entity.pdbx_description
1 polymer ?
#
loop_
_entity_poly.entity_id
_entity_poly.type
_entity_poly.pdbx_seq_one_letter_code
_entity_poly.pdbx_strand_id
1 'polypeptide(L)'
;MTFLKDSLIELITQTSTNLPPDVRAAMGVALETEIAGTQAAQALGIIATNIDMAQQDAGPICQDTGMPTFVVHTPVGVNQMVVKRAIREAVAEATKGGKLRPNSVDSLTGKNSGDNLGEETPVIHFEQWERDEMEVKLILKGGGCENKNIQYSLPMELEHLGRADRTLEGVRKCILHSVWQAQGQGCAPGAVGVCIGSDRAHGYDLAKGQLFRTLDDVNPVPELAKLEAEIMDEANRIGVGAMGFGGKVSLIGCKICAANRLPASFFVSVAYDCWAFRRLGVRLDASSGAITGWLYRDPNRAVERMAISEGFPLTGREVVLTAPLSEEQVRSLRVGDVVLVSGEVFTGRDAVHAYLMKNAPPVDMRGSIVYHCGPVMLKQGDGWTVKAAGPTTSSREEPYQATIIEKYGVRAVIGKGGMGKKTLAALEKCGAVYLNGIGGAAQFYARTVEKVLGVHLLEFGIPEAMWHLRVNNFAAIVTMDAHGNSLHANIERETGEKLEELQQA
;
A
#
# COMPACT_ATOMS: atom_id res chain seq x y z
N MET A 1 -7.84 -32.17 12.10
CA MET A 1 -6.95 -30.98 12.02
C MET A 1 -7.27 -30.04 13.17
N THR A 2 -6.94 -30.43 14.39
CA THR A 2 -7.32 -29.72 15.63
C THR A 2 -6.68 -28.34 15.74
N PHE A 3 -5.46 -28.16 15.22
CA PHE A 3 -4.68 -26.93 15.35
C PHE A 3 -4.75 -26.02 14.09
N LEU A 4 -5.42 -26.46 13.03
CA LEU A 4 -5.37 -25.77 11.73
C LEU A 4 -5.82 -24.30 11.82
N LYS A 5 -6.94 -24.02 12.49
CA LYS A 5 -7.46 -22.65 12.62
C LYS A 5 -6.47 -21.76 13.37
N ASP A 6 -5.91 -22.23 14.49
CA ASP A 6 -4.96 -21.44 15.29
C ASP A 6 -3.66 -21.18 14.52
N SER A 7 -3.17 -22.18 13.79
CA SER A 7 -2.00 -22.04 12.89
C SER A 7 -2.24 -21.00 11.81
N LEU A 8 -3.45 -20.94 11.25
CA LEU A 8 -3.82 -19.94 10.24
C LEU A 8 -3.99 -18.54 10.83
N ILE A 9 -4.53 -18.42 12.05
CA ILE A 9 -4.59 -17.13 12.77
C ILE A 9 -3.18 -16.60 13.03
N GLU A 10 -2.27 -17.47 13.44
CA GLU A 10 -0.86 -17.10 13.65
C GLU A 10 -0.21 -16.65 12.33
N LEU A 11 -0.41 -17.40 11.22
CA LEU A 11 0.06 -16.99 9.90
C LEU A 11 -0.46 -15.61 9.52
N ILE A 12 -1.77 -15.35 9.65
CA ILE A 12 -2.37 -14.05 9.32
C ILE A 12 -1.79 -12.95 10.20
N THR A 13 -1.67 -13.19 11.49
CA THR A 13 -1.12 -12.23 12.46
C THR A 13 0.29 -11.83 12.09
N GLN A 14 1.17 -12.80 11.88
CA GLN A 14 2.56 -12.55 11.53
C GLN A 14 2.71 -11.87 10.17
N THR A 15 1.90 -12.26 9.18
CA THR A 15 1.91 -11.62 7.86
C THR A 15 1.45 -10.16 7.92
N SER A 16 0.46 -9.84 8.74
CA SER A 16 -0.06 -8.48 8.89
C SER A 16 0.89 -7.55 9.63
N THR A 17 1.61 -8.07 10.62
CA THR A 17 2.36 -7.28 11.60
C THR A 17 3.87 -7.24 11.36
N ASN A 18 4.37 -8.01 10.39
CA ASN A 18 5.80 -8.11 10.13
C ASN A 18 6.12 -8.19 8.63
N LEU A 19 7.32 -7.75 8.24
CA LEU A 19 7.86 -7.99 6.91
C LEU A 19 8.79 -9.21 6.94
N PRO A 20 8.82 -10.02 5.87
CA PRO A 20 9.80 -11.10 5.76
C PRO A 20 11.23 -10.54 5.67
N PRO A 21 12.25 -11.33 6.07
CA PRO A 21 13.63 -10.89 6.14
C PRO A 21 14.21 -10.33 4.84
N ASP A 22 13.86 -10.91 3.69
CA ASP A 22 14.32 -10.45 2.38
C ASP A 22 13.79 -9.05 2.04
N VAL A 23 12.53 -8.76 2.39
CA VAL A 23 11.94 -7.43 2.20
C VAL A 23 12.56 -6.43 3.18
N ARG A 24 12.79 -6.82 4.45
CA ARG A 24 13.51 -5.97 5.41
C ARG A 24 14.91 -5.64 4.92
N ALA A 25 15.65 -6.63 4.41
CA ALA A 25 16.99 -6.42 3.85
C ALA A 25 16.97 -5.43 2.67
N ALA A 26 16.02 -5.61 1.73
CA ALA A 26 15.87 -4.70 0.58
C ALA A 26 15.51 -3.27 1.02
N MET A 27 14.66 -3.11 2.04
CA MET A 27 14.34 -1.80 2.61
C MET A 27 15.54 -1.19 3.37
N GLY A 28 16.38 -2.00 4.01
CA GLY A 28 17.64 -1.55 4.61
C GLY A 28 18.60 -0.97 3.56
N VAL A 29 18.79 -1.68 2.45
CA VAL A 29 19.58 -1.18 1.30
C VAL A 29 18.98 0.12 0.75
N ALA A 30 17.65 0.23 0.65
CA ALA A 30 16.99 1.45 0.20
C ALA A 30 17.28 2.65 1.12
N LEU A 31 17.29 2.45 2.43
CA LEU A 31 17.63 3.45 3.44
C LEU A 31 19.07 3.95 3.30
N GLU A 32 20.02 3.03 3.07
CA GLU A 32 21.45 3.33 2.92
C GLU A 32 21.77 4.01 1.58
N THR A 33 21.00 3.68 0.53
CA THR A 33 21.21 4.19 -0.83
C THR A 33 20.70 5.61 -1.02
N GLU A 34 19.66 6.00 -0.26
CA GLU A 34 19.00 7.29 -0.46
C GLU A 34 19.84 8.45 0.05
N ILE A 35 19.67 9.64 -0.54
CA ILE A 35 20.44 10.83 -0.20
C ILE A 35 19.92 11.40 1.13
N ALA A 36 20.79 11.47 2.12
CA ALA A 36 20.48 12.02 3.43
C ALA A 36 19.92 13.46 3.33
N GLY A 37 18.91 13.76 4.13
CA GLY A 37 18.28 15.09 4.18
C GLY A 37 17.22 15.34 3.10
N THR A 38 17.02 14.41 2.16
CA THR A 38 15.92 14.48 1.18
C THR A 38 14.59 14.03 1.77
N GLN A 39 13.49 14.42 1.13
CA GLN A 39 12.13 13.97 1.50
C GLN A 39 11.98 12.46 1.35
N ALA A 40 12.62 11.86 0.34
CA ALA A 40 12.65 10.41 0.16
C ALA A 40 13.35 9.69 1.33
N ALA A 41 14.49 10.22 1.80
CA ALA A 41 15.19 9.68 2.97
C ALA A 41 14.35 9.80 4.25
N GLN A 42 13.67 10.93 4.44
CA GLN A 42 12.74 11.12 5.57
C GLN A 42 11.58 10.11 5.52
N ALA A 43 11.00 9.89 4.33
CA ALA A 43 9.95 8.90 4.13
C ALA A 43 10.43 7.48 4.49
N LEU A 44 11.61 7.08 4.03
CA LEU A 44 12.21 5.78 4.36
C LEU A 44 12.49 5.64 5.86
N GLY A 45 12.92 6.70 6.53
CA GLY A 45 13.10 6.72 7.99
C GLY A 45 11.80 6.45 8.75
N ILE A 46 10.70 7.09 8.34
CA ILE A 46 9.36 6.83 8.90
C ILE A 46 8.92 5.39 8.62
N ILE A 47 9.15 4.89 7.40
CA ILE A 47 8.84 3.51 7.02
C ILE A 47 9.59 2.52 7.92
N ALA A 48 10.88 2.70 8.13
CA ALA A 48 11.71 1.86 8.99
C ALA A 48 11.18 1.85 10.43
N THR A 49 10.88 3.04 10.97
CA THR A 49 10.28 3.19 12.30
C THR A 49 8.93 2.45 12.38
N ASN A 50 8.08 2.61 11.38
CA ASN A 50 6.77 1.95 11.35
C ASN A 50 6.87 0.41 11.29
N ILE A 51 7.84 -0.13 10.55
CA ILE A 51 8.06 -1.59 10.46
C ILE A 51 8.40 -2.15 11.85
N ASP A 52 9.29 -1.47 12.59
CA ASP A 52 9.68 -1.90 13.94
C ASP A 52 8.55 -1.76 14.94
N MET A 53 7.79 -0.64 14.88
CA MET A 53 6.61 -0.42 15.71
C MET A 53 5.54 -1.48 15.49
N ALA A 54 5.26 -1.82 14.23
CA ALA A 54 4.25 -2.81 13.87
C ALA A 54 4.58 -4.19 14.45
N GLN A 55 5.84 -4.59 14.40
CA GLN A 55 6.31 -5.83 15.01
C GLN A 55 6.22 -5.79 16.53
N GLN A 56 6.68 -4.71 17.15
CA GLN A 56 6.70 -4.55 18.61
C GLN A 56 5.29 -4.56 19.19
N ASP A 57 4.36 -3.83 18.58
CA ASP A 57 2.99 -3.68 19.07
C ASP A 57 2.05 -4.78 18.56
N ALA A 58 2.58 -5.71 17.73
CA ALA A 58 1.80 -6.70 16.99
C ALA A 58 0.58 -6.08 16.29
N GLY A 59 0.76 -4.86 15.74
CA GLY A 59 -0.24 -4.11 15.00
C GLY A 59 -0.04 -4.22 13.49
N PRO A 60 -1.07 -4.04 12.66
CA PRO A 60 -0.91 -4.08 11.19
C PRO A 60 0.10 -3.05 10.72
N ILE A 61 1.06 -3.46 9.86
CA ILE A 61 2.05 -2.56 9.25
C ILE A 61 1.35 -1.42 8.52
N CYS A 62 0.33 -1.76 7.72
CA CYS A 62 -0.47 -0.83 6.92
C CYS A 62 -1.94 -0.99 7.30
N GLN A 63 -2.70 0.11 7.36
CA GLN A 63 -4.14 0.08 7.58
C GLN A 63 -4.89 -0.62 6.42
N ASP A 64 -4.35 -0.56 5.21
CA ASP A 64 -4.84 -1.37 4.11
C ASP A 64 -4.23 -2.77 4.19
N THR A 65 -4.89 -3.64 4.95
CA THR A 65 -4.47 -5.02 5.11
C THR A 65 -4.76 -5.88 3.87
N GLY A 66 -5.30 -5.26 2.82
CA GLY A 66 -5.56 -5.91 1.55
C GLY A 66 -6.70 -6.93 1.58
N MET A 67 -6.78 -7.68 0.50
CA MET A 67 -7.59 -8.89 0.39
C MET A 67 -6.70 -10.09 0.67
N PRO A 68 -6.96 -10.88 1.74
CA PRO A 68 -6.16 -12.05 2.02
C PRO A 68 -6.20 -13.04 0.84
N THR A 69 -5.04 -13.32 0.26
CA THR A 69 -4.90 -14.28 -0.84
C THR A 69 -4.02 -15.44 -0.39
N PHE A 70 -4.60 -16.63 -0.37
CA PHE A 70 -3.95 -17.85 0.06
C PHE A 70 -3.59 -18.73 -1.16
N VAL A 71 -2.39 -19.29 -1.15
CA VAL A 71 -1.98 -20.41 -2.03
C VAL A 71 -1.72 -21.61 -1.16
N VAL A 72 -2.48 -22.67 -1.38
CA VAL A 72 -2.54 -23.85 -0.51
C VAL A 72 -2.19 -25.10 -1.28
N HIS A 73 -1.08 -25.73 -0.91
CA HIS A 73 -0.72 -27.05 -1.42
C HIS A 73 -1.13 -28.12 -0.41
N THR A 74 -1.86 -29.11 -0.87
CA THR A 74 -2.35 -30.20 -0.02
C THR A 74 -1.87 -31.56 -0.53
N PRO A 75 -1.54 -32.51 0.38
CA PRO A 75 -1.40 -33.92 0.00
C PRO A 75 -2.65 -34.44 -0.70
N VAL A 76 -2.47 -35.43 -1.56
CA VAL A 76 -3.59 -36.18 -2.13
C VAL A 76 -4.42 -36.82 -1.00
N GLY A 77 -5.74 -36.65 -1.06
CA GLY A 77 -6.68 -37.15 -0.06
C GLY A 77 -7.02 -36.18 1.08
N VAL A 78 -6.33 -35.06 1.21
CA VAL A 78 -6.74 -34.02 2.16
C VAL A 78 -8.04 -33.36 1.70
N ASN A 79 -9.01 -33.24 2.61
CA ASN A 79 -10.27 -32.57 2.33
C ASN A 79 -10.09 -31.05 2.29
N GLN A 80 -9.95 -30.50 1.10
CA GLN A 80 -9.76 -29.06 0.86
C GLN A 80 -10.94 -28.20 1.37
N MET A 81 -12.16 -28.77 1.47
CA MET A 81 -13.32 -28.05 2.04
C MET A 81 -13.16 -27.79 3.54
N VAL A 82 -12.48 -28.68 4.25
CA VAL A 82 -12.12 -28.47 5.68
C VAL A 82 -11.11 -27.34 5.79
N VAL A 83 -10.10 -27.33 4.93
CA VAL A 83 -9.06 -26.28 4.90
C VAL A 83 -9.69 -24.93 4.55
N LYS A 84 -10.54 -24.86 3.51
CA LYS A 84 -11.27 -23.64 3.11
C LYS A 84 -12.09 -23.06 4.27
N ARG A 85 -12.77 -23.90 5.02
CA ARG A 85 -13.57 -23.47 6.18
C ARG A 85 -12.69 -22.90 7.28
N ALA A 86 -11.59 -23.58 7.63
CA ALA A 86 -10.64 -23.12 8.63
C ALA A 86 -9.99 -21.77 8.26
N ILE A 87 -9.64 -21.57 6.97
CA ILE A 87 -9.13 -20.29 6.47
C ILE A 87 -10.17 -19.18 6.67
N ARG A 88 -11.42 -19.40 6.29
CA ARG A 88 -12.49 -18.42 6.45
C ARG A 88 -12.72 -18.06 7.92
N GLU A 89 -12.75 -19.04 8.81
CA GLU A 89 -12.87 -18.82 10.26
C GLU A 89 -11.70 -18.04 10.82
N ALA A 90 -10.45 -18.36 10.41
CA ALA A 90 -9.25 -17.66 10.82
C ALA A 90 -9.24 -16.19 10.34
N VAL A 91 -9.68 -15.92 9.11
CA VAL A 91 -9.79 -14.56 8.56
C VAL A 91 -10.80 -13.73 9.35
N ALA A 92 -11.98 -14.28 9.65
CA ALA A 92 -13.00 -13.60 10.47
C ALA A 92 -12.47 -13.28 11.87
N GLU A 93 -11.80 -14.23 12.52
CA GLU A 93 -11.23 -14.06 13.85
C GLU A 93 -10.10 -13.02 13.87
N ALA A 94 -9.18 -13.08 12.92
CA ALA A 94 -8.10 -12.08 12.77
C ALA A 94 -8.66 -10.67 12.49
N THR A 95 -9.75 -10.56 11.75
CA THR A 95 -10.45 -9.29 11.51
C THR A 95 -11.04 -8.75 12.81
N LYS A 96 -11.75 -9.59 13.57
CA LYS A 96 -12.28 -9.23 14.88
C LYS A 96 -11.20 -8.83 15.88
N GLY A 97 -10.04 -9.46 15.81
CA GLY A 97 -8.86 -9.15 16.62
C GLY A 97 -8.08 -7.92 16.17
N GLY A 98 -8.52 -7.19 15.13
CA GLY A 98 -7.86 -5.99 14.62
C GLY A 98 -6.52 -6.26 13.91
N LYS A 99 -6.27 -7.50 13.49
CA LYS A 99 -5.12 -7.87 12.67
C LYS A 99 -5.36 -7.61 11.18
N LEU A 100 -6.63 -7.60 10.79
CA LEU A 100 -7.10 -7.24 9.45
C LEU A 100 -8.15 -6.13 9.57
N ARG A 101 -8.13 -5.18 8.64
CA ARG A 101 -9.23 -4.22 8.44
C ARG A 101 -10.38 -4.94 7.72
N PRO A 102 -11.66 -4.70 8.07
CA PRO A 102 -12.78 -5.25 7.31
C PRO A 102 -12.82 -4.59 5.92
N ASN A 103 -12.30 -5.27 4.92
CA ASN A 103 -12.12 -4.78 3.55
C ASN A 103 -13.10 -5.38 2.54
N SER A 104 -13.79 -6.48 2.90
CA SER A 104 -14.73 -7.14 1.98
C SER A 104 -16.01 -6.34 1.85
N VAL A 105 -16.27 -5.87 0.64
CA VAL A 105 -17.44 -5.05 0.28
C VAL A 105 -18.18 -5.74 -0.86
N ASP A 106 -19.48 -5.90 -0.71
CA ASP A 106 -20.35 -6.39 -1.78
C ASP A 106 -20.35 -5.40 -2.96
N SER A 107 -19.98 -5.88 -4.14
CA SER A 107 -19.76 -5.03 -5.32
C SER A 107 -21.05 -4.40 -5.88
N LEU A 108 -22.21 -4.96 -5.56
CA LEU A 108 -23.52 -4.47 -6.06
C LEU A 108 -24.14 -3.47 -5.10
N THR A 109 -24.07 -3.76 -3.80
CA THR A 109 -24.75 -2.97 -2.77
C THR A 109 -23.83 -2.00 -2.04
N GLY A 110 -22.51 -2.16 -2.14
CA GLY A 110 -21.52 -1.40 -1.39
C GLY A 110 -21.46 -1.77 0.10
N LYS A 111 -22.20 -2.79 0.55
CA LYS A 111 -22.25 -3.19 1.96
C LYS A 111 -20.96 -3.89 2.38
N ASN A 112 -20.32 -3.41 3.43
CA ASN A 112 -19.16 -4.05 4.03
C ASN A 112 -19.60 -5.26 4.88
N SER A 113 -18.91 -6.40 4.73
CA SER A 113 -19.23 -7.64 5.49
C SER A 113 -18.88 -7.53 6.98
N GLY A 114 -17.90 -6.71 7.34
CA GLY A 114 -17.41 -6.54 8.70
C GLY A 114 -16.39 -7.57 9.17
N ASP A 115 -16.24 -8.69 8.47
CA ASP A 115 -15.43 -9.85 8.86
C ASP A 115 -14.46 -10.34 7.76
N ASN A 116 -14.37 -9.63 6.63
CA ASN A 116 -13.63 -10.03 5.43
C ASN A 116 -14.11 -11.30 4.72
N LEU A 117 -15.33 -11.76 5.04
CA LEU A 117 -15.95 -12.88 4.34
C LEU A 117 -16.99 -12.36 3.33
N GLY A 118 -17.05 -12.98 2.17
CA GLY A 118 -18.00 -12.65 1.12
C GLY A 118 -17.92 -13.67 -0.01
N GLU A 119 -18.60 -13.36 -1.13
CA GLU A 119 -18.46 -14.14 -2.36
C GLU A 119 -17.02 -14.01 -2.84
N GLU A 120 -16.36 -15.16 -3.08
CA GLU A 120 -14.95 -15.29 -3.50
C GLU A 120 -13.92 -14.57 -2.59
N THR A 121 -14.30 -14.19 -1.35
CA THR A 121 -13.36 -13.62 -0.38
C THR A 121 -13.36 -14.39 0.94
N PRO A 122 -12.16 -14.72 1.51
CA PRO A 122 -10.81 -14.51 0.97
C PRO A 122 -10.55 -15.31 -0.31
N VAL A 123 -9.57 -14.88 -1.12
CA VAL A 123 -9.13 -15.62 -2.31
C VAL A 123 -8.30 -16.83 -1.88
N ILE A 124 -8.63 -18.02 -2.39
CA ILE A 124 -7.94 -19.26 -2.02
C ILE A 124 -7.68 -20.09 -3.29
N HIS A 125 -6.41 -20.26 -3.63
CA HIS A 125 -5.96 -21.13 -4.70
C HIS A 125 -5.52 -22.47 -4.09
N PHE A 126 -6.08 -23.57 -4.55
CA PHE A 126 -5.72 -24.91 -4.13
C PHE A 126 -4.96 -25.66 -5.20
N GLU A 127 -3.86 -26.29 -4.81
CA GLU A 127 -3.10 -27.25 -5.61
C GLU A 127 -2.88 -28.53 -4.81
N GLN A 128 -2.77 -29.65 -5.50
CA GLN A 128 -2.38 -30.90 -4.86
C GLN A 128 -0.94 -31.24 -5.23
N TRP A 129 -0.25 -31.92 -4.30
CA TRP A 129 1.10 -32.40 -4.50
C TRP A 129 1.31 -33.77 -3.85
N GLU A 130 2.44 -34.40 -4.15
CA GLU A 130 2.79 -35.76 -3.65
C GLU A 130 3.54 -35.72 -2.30
N ARG A 131 3.68 -34.56 -1.65
CA ARG A 131 4.31 -34.47 -0.32
C ARG A 131 3.28 -34.77 0.76
N ASP A 132 3.75 -35.25 1.93
CA ASP A 132 2.90 -35.63 3.08
C ASP A 132 2.46 -34.40 3.93
N GLU A 133 3.09 -33.24 3.75
CA GLU A 133 2.78 -32.01 4.48
C GLU A 133 1.89 -31.07 3.65
N MET A 134 1.12 -30.21 4.33
CA MET A 134 0.47 -29.07 3.68
C MET A 134 1.41 -27.88 3.68
N GLU A 135 1.29 -27.02 2.65
CA GLU A 135 1.93 -25.71 2.62
C GLU A 135 0.88 -24.63 2.38
N VAL A 136 0.88 -23.60 3.22
CA VAL A 136 -0.03 -22.47 3.10
C VAL A 136 0.80 -21.20 3.01
N LYS A 137 0.69 -20.50 1.88
CA LYS A 137 1.26 -19.17 1.67
C LYS A 137 0.15 -18.12 1.72
N LEU A 138 0.46 -16.96 2.29
CA LEU A 138 -0.45 -15.83 2.38
C LEU A 138 0.27 -14.56 1.91
N ILE A 139 -0.41 -13.79 1.06
CA ILE A 139 -0.05 -12.42 0.74
C ILE A 139 -1.20 -11.47 1.12
N LEU A 140 -0.84 -10.34 1.70
CA LEU A 140 -1.75 -9.26 2.08
C LEU A 140 -1.46 -8.03 1.21
N LYS A 141 -2.00 -8.04 -0.02
CA LYS A 141 -1.79 -7.00 -1.03
C LYS A 141 -2.90 -5.96 -0.96
N GLY A 142 -2.55 -4.71 -0.67
CA GLY A 142 -3.51 -3.62 -0.50
C GLY A 142 -4.23 -3.21 -1.78
N GLY A 143 -5.45 -2.70 -1.66
CA GLY A 143 -6.25 -2.23 -2.79
C GLY A 143 -5.59 -1.09 -3.58
N GLY A 144 -4.81 -0.24 -2.93
CA GLY A 144 -4.01 0.79 -3.60
C GLY A 144 -2.98 0.20 -4.56
N CYS A 145 -2.36 -0.91 -4.17
CA CYS A 145 -1.40 -1.64 -5.01
C CYS A 145 -2.10 -2.45 -6.11
N GLU A 146 -3.28 -3.01 -5.80
CA GLU A 146 -4.09 -3.73 -6.79
C GLU A 146 -4.51 -2.81 -7.95
N ASN A 147 -4.81 -1.55 -7.66
CA ASN A 147 -5.12 -0.52 -8.66
C ASN A 147 -3.91 -0.11 -9.52
N LYS A 148 -2.70 -0.55 -9.19
CA LYS A 148 -1.49 -0.32 -9.99
C LYS A 148 -1.07 -1.53 -10.81
N ASN A 149 -1.79 -2.63 -10.72
CA ASN A 149 -1.63 -3.74 -11.64
C ASN A 149 -2.02 -3.29 -13.06
N ILE A 150 -1.28 -3.74 -14.05
CA ILE A 150 -1.56 -3.42 -15.44
C ILE A 150 -1.23 -4.61 -16.36
N GLN A 151 -1.98 -4.78 -17.43
CA GLN A 151 -1.72 -5.79 -18.44
C GLN A 151 -1.66 -5.16 -19.81
N TYR A 152 -0.57 -5.39 -20.50
CA TYR A 152 -0.31 -4.92 -21.85
C TYR A 152 -0.59 -6.01 -22.87
N SER A 153 -1.02 -5.60 -24.08
CA SER A 153 -1.16 -6.49 -25.24
C SER A 153 -0.27 -5.97 -26.36
N LEU A 154 0.84 -6.68 -26.62
CA LEU A 154 1.82 -6.27 -27.61
C LEU A 154 1.45 -6.70 -29.04
N PRO A 155 1.75 -5.88 -30.05
CA PRO A 155 2.46 -4.60 -29.99
C PRO A 155 1.55 -3.44 -29.54
N MET A 156 2.12 -2.41 -28.91
CA MET A 156 1.40 -1.19 -28.55
C MET A 156 2.34 0.02 -28.46
N GLU A 157 1.77 1.23 -28.44
CA GLU A 157 2.48 2.47 -28.13
C GLU A 157 2.39 2.75 -26.63
N LEU A 158 3.52 3.10 -26.03
CA LEU A 158 3.65 3.47 -24.62
C LEU A 158 4.08 4.93 -24.51
N GLU A 159 3.47 5.67 -23.58
CA GLU A 159 3.85 7.04 -23.26
C GLU A 159 5.33 7.07 -22.86
N HIS A 160 6.09 8.05 -23.34
CA HIS A 160 7.53 8.23 -23.15
C HIS A 160 8.45 7.13 -23.71
N LEU A 161 7.95 5.92 -24.01
CA LEU A 161 8.75 4.78 -24.46
C LEU A 161 8.49 4.35 -25.91
N GLY A 162 7.50 5.00 -26.57
CA GLY A 162 7.12 4.69 -27.96
C GLY A 162 6.66 3.24 -28.14
N ARG A 163 6.96 2.67 -29.29
CA ARG A 163 6.48 1.34 -29.65
C ARG A 163 7.14 0.24 -28.84
N ALA A 164 6.31 -0.63 -28.27
CA ALA A 164 6.68 -1.89 -27.63
C ALA A 164 6.22 -3.06 -28.51
N ASP A 165 7.16 -3.78 -29.12
CA ASP A 165 6.91 -4.95 -29.96
C ASP A 165 6.91 -6.25 -29.16
N ARG A 166 6.59 -7.39 -29.81
CA ARG A 166 6.55 -8.74 -29.21
C ARG A 166 7.95 -9.31 -28.99
N THR A 167 8.76 -8.62 -28.20
CA THR A 167 10.15 -8.93 -27.90
C THR A 167 10.42 -8.73 -26.40
N LEU A 168 11.56 -9.21 -25.89
CA LEU A 168 11.96 -8.92 -24.52
C LEU A 168 12.19 -7.41 -24.29
N GLU A 169 12.63 -6.68 -25.32
CA GLU A 169 12.71 -5.22 -25.26
C GLU A 169 11.33 -4.57 -25.09
N GLY A 170 10.32 -5.04 -25.80
CA GLY A 170 8.95 -4.57 -25.62
C GLY A 170 8.41 -4.92 -24.22
N VAL A 171 8.79 -6.07 -23.65
CA VAL A 171 8.47 -6.45 -22.26
C VAL A 171 9.16 -5.50 -21.28
N ARG A 172 10.45 -5.20 -21.46
CA ARG A 172 11.20 -4.24 -20.66
C ARG A 172 10.48 -2.89 -20.58
N LYS A 173 10.10 -2.36 -21.75
CA LYS A 173 9.34 -1.11 -21.85
C LYS A 173 8.02 -1.16 -21.07
N CYS A 174 7.25 -2.25 -21.17
CA CYS A 174 6.00 -2.41 -20.41
C CYS A 174 6.23 -2.37 -18.91
N ILE A 175 7.26 -3.03 -18.41
CA ILE A 175 7.55 -3.08 -16.97
C ILE A 175 7.98 -1.69 -16.47
N LEU A 176 8.88 -1.01 -17.16
CA LEU A 176 9.32 0.35 -16.81
C LEU A 176 8.15 1.35 -16.83
N HIS A 177 7.30 1.27 -17.85
CA HIS A 177 6.10 2.09 -17.94
C HIS A 177 5.15 1.84 -16.76
N SER A 178 4.98 0.58 -16.32
CA SER A 178 4.12 0.25 -15.16
C SER A 178 4.66 0.86 -13.86
N VAL A 179 5.98 0.86 -13.65
CA VAL A 179 6.63 1.48 -12.49
C VAL A 179 6.46 2.99 -12.52
N TRP A 180 6.68 3.61 -13.69
CA TRP A 180 6.47 5.04 -13.88
C TRP A 180 5.01 5.44 -13.61
N GLN A 181 4.03 4.71 -14.14
CA GLN A 181 2.59 4.98 -13.89
C GLN A 181 2.17 4.79 -12.43
N ALA A 182 2.88 3.97 -11.66
CA ALA A 182 2.57 3.78 -10.25
C ALA A 182 2.85 5.03 -9.43
N GLN A 183 3.90 5.80 -9.76
CA GLN A 183 4.30 7.03 -9.07
C GLN A 183 4.22 6.89 -7.53
N GLY A 184 4.01 7.97 -6.80
CA GLY A 184 3.79 7.94 -5.35
C GLY A 184 2.49 7.26 -4.91
N GLN A 185 1.53 7.06 -5.82
CA GLN A 185 0.28 6.37 -5.52
C GLN A 185 0.48 4.89 -5.17
N GLY A 186 1.53 4.26 -5.73
CA GLY A 186 1.92 2.88 -5.43
C GLY A 186 2.65 2.70 -4.11
N CYS A 187 2.90 3.76 -3.32
CA CYS A 187 3.74 3.71 -2.11
C CYS A 187 5.12 3.11 -2.40
N ALA A 188 5.85 3.69 -3.35
CA ALA A 188 7.23 3.30 -3.63
C ALA A 188 8.14 3.43 -2.38
N PRO A 189 9.24 2.64 -2.31
CA PRO A 189 9.70 1.69 -3.30
C PRO A 189 8.84 0.42 -3.35
N GLY A 190 8.52 -0.05 -4.55
CA GLY A 190 7.64 -1.18 -4.76
C GLY A 190 8.37 -2.46 -5.17
N ALA A 191 7.60 -3.55 -5.29
CA ALA A 191 8.04 -4.79 -5.93
C ALA A 191 7.07 -5.16 -7.05
N VAL A 192 7.57 -5.75 -8.14
CA VAL A 192 6.74 -6.18 -9.25
C VAL A 192 6.91 -7.67 -9.52
N GLY A 193 5.77 -8.36 -9.69
CA GLY A 193 5.71 -9.70 -10.25
C GLY A 193 5.20 -9.63 -11.68
N VAL A 194 5.84 -10.31 -12.61
CA VAL A 194 5.55 -10.20 -14.04
C VAL A 194 5.35 -11.56 -14.67
N CYS A 195 4.36 -11.69 -15.53
CA CYS A 195 4.21 -12.84 -16.42
C CYS A 195 4.21 -12.40 -17.87
N ILE A 196 5.05 -13.06 -18.67
CA ILE A 196 5.12 -12.91 -20.13
C ILE A 196 4.34 -14.05 -20.77
N GLY A 197 3.34 -13.72 -21.59
CA GLY A 197 2.52 -14.71 -22.30
C GLY A 197 1.27 -15.14 -21.54
N SER A 198 0.94 -16.44 -21.57
CA SER A 198 -0.32 -17.01 -21.08
C SER A 198 -1.58 -16.42 -21.72
N ASP A 199 -2.74 -16.62 -21.11
CA ASP A 199 -3.95 -15.85 -21.37
C ASP A 199 -4.10 -14.68 -20.38
N ARG A 200 -5.16 -13.86 -20.53
CA ARG A 200 -5.32 -12.65 -19.73
C ARG A 200 -5.54 -12.94 -18.24
N ALA A 201 -6.34 -13.93 -17.90
CA ALA A 201 -6.68 -14.24 -16.53
C ALA A 201 -5.52 -14.94 -15.82
N HIS A 202 -5.04 -16.04 -16.40
CA HIS A 202 -3.94 -16.81 -15.83
C HIS A 202 -2.62 -16.04 -15.83
N GLY A 203 -2.41 -15.13 -16.80
CA GLY A 203 -1.26 -14.20 -16.80
C GLY A 203 -1.19 -13.33 -15.55
N TYR A 204 -2.32 -12.83 -15.05
CA TYR A 204 -2.35 -12.10 -13.77
C TYR A 204 -2.10 -13.00 -12.57
N ASP A 205 -2.66 -14.22 -12.54
CA ASP A 205 -2.42 -15.17 -11.46
C ASP A 205 -0.94 -15.52 -11.37
N LEU A 206 -0.29 -15.79 -12.52
CA LEU A 206 1.14 -16.06 -12.58
C LEU A 206 2.00 -14.85 -12.17
N ALA A 207 1.61 -13.63 -12.58
CA ALA A 207 2.30 -12.41 -12.17
C ALA A 207 2.21 -12.20 -10.64
N LYS A 208 1.03 -12.38 -10.03
CA LYS A 208 0.87 -12.35 -8.58
C LYS A 208 1.66 -13.49 -7.91
N GLY A 209 1.72 -14.66 -8.54
CA GLY A 209 2.53 -15.80 -8.09
C GLY A 209 4.02 -15.47 -7.97
N GLN A 210 4.56 -14.59 -8.85
CA GLN A 210 5.96 -14.15 -8.76
C GLN A 210 6.25 -13.32 -7.50
N LEU A 211 5.25 -12.66 -6.93
CA LEU A 211 5.39 -11.95 -5.66
C LEU A 211 5.65 -12.89 -4.46
N PHE A 212 5.47 -14.20 -4.60
CA PHE A 212 5.86 -15.19 -3.60
C PHE A 212 7.32 -15.63 -3.71
N ARG A 213 8.07 -15.23 -4.75
CA ARG A 213 9.51 -15.45 -4.80
C ARG A 213 10.22 -14.53 -3.81
N THR A 214 11.35 -14.97 -3.23
CA THR A 214 12.17 -14.12 -2.39
C THR A 214 12.86 -13.04 -3.23
N LEU A 215 13.08 -11.85 -2.66
CA LEU A 215 13.69 -10.75 -3.41
C LEU A 215 15.16 -11.01 -3.76
N ASP A 216 15.82 -11.88 -3.02
CA ASP A 216 17.22 -12.27 -3.17
C ASP A 216 17.43 -13.52 -4.03
N ASP A 217 16.37 -14.18 -4.53
CA ASP A 217 16.52 -15.32 -5.42
C ASP A 217 16.99 -14.89 -6.82
N VAL A 218 17.59 -15.83 -7.52
CA VAL A 218 18.02 -15.68 -8.92
C VAL A 218 17.09 -16.47 -9.82
N ASN A 219 16.61 -15.85 -10.90
CA ASN A 219 15.76 -16.53 -11.87
C ASN A 219 16.51 -17.72 -12.50
N PRO A 220 15.88 -18.92 -12.55
CA PRO A 220 16.53 -20.08 -13.16
C PRO A 220 16.68 -19.97 -14.69
N VAL A 221 15.97 -19.04 -15.33
CA VAL A 221 16.08 -18.78 -16.78
C VAL A 221 17.02 -17.58 -16.97
N PRO A 222 18.22 -17.77 -17.58
CA PRO A 222 19.24 -16.74 -17.67
C PRO A 222 18.79 -15.43 -18.33
N GLU A 223 17.95 -15.51 -19.36
CA GLU A 223 17.42 -14.35 -20.07
C GLU A 223 16.49 -13.53 -19.17
N LEU A 224 15.69 -14.19 -18.33
CA LEU A 224 14.82 -13.52 -17.36
C LEU A 224 15.62 -12.99 -16.17
N ALA A 225 16.66 -13.69 -15.71
CA ALA A 225 17.56 -13.18 -14.69
C ALA A 225 18.23 -11.87 -15.11
N LYS A 226 18.70 -11.81 -16.36
CA LYS A 226 19.26 -10.60 -16.95
C LYS A 226 18.23 -9.47 -17.00
N LEU A 227 17.02 -9.77 -17.48
CA LEU A 227 15.94 -8.78 -17.57
C LEU A 227 15.53 -8.27 -16.18
N GLU A 228 15.41 -9.14 -15.15
CA GLU A 228 15.15 -8.74 -13.77
C GLU A 228 16.19 -7.74 -13.26
N ALA A 229 17.49 -7.98 -13.54
CA ALA A 229 18.58 -7.09 -13.14
C ALA A 229 18.54 -5.75 -13.89
N GLU A 230 18.30 -5.76 -15.20
CA GLU A 230 18.16 -4.55 -16.03
C GLU A 230 17.00 -3.68 -15.54
N ILE A 231 15.82 -4.28 -15.28
CA ILE A 231 14.67 -3.56 -14.75
C ILE A 231 14.96 -2.94 -13.40
N MET A 232 15.66 -3.63 -12.51
CA MET A 232 16.02 -3.08 -11.18
C MET A 232 16.91 -1.85 -11.29
N ASP A 233 17.90 -1.85 -12.19
CA ASP A 233 18.77 -0.69 -12.44
C ASP A 233 17.97 0.48 -13.03
N GLU A 234 17.27 0.22 -14.12
CA GLU A 234 16.58 1.26 -14.89
C GLU A 234 15.38 1.86 -14.15
N ALA A 235 14.56 1.05 -13.47
CA ALA A 235 13.44 1.53 -12.68
C ALA A 235 13.91 2.47 -11.54
N ASN A 236 15.06 2.20 -10.96
CA ASN A 236 15.67 3.08 -9.96
C ASN A 236 16.24 4.36 -10.58
N ARG A 237 16.77 4.31 -11.81
CA ARG A 237 17.22 5.48 -12.56
C ARG A 237 16.08 6.40 -13.00
N ILE A 238 14.86 5.89 -13.22
CA ILE A 238 13.67 6.73 -13.46
C ILE A 238 13.50 7.75 -12.33
N GLY A 239 13.77 7.36 -11.07
CA GLY A 239 13.85 8.29 -9.95
C GLY A 239 12.50 8.71 -9.40
N VAL A 240 11.47 7.86 -9.45
CA VAL A 240 10.19 8.08 -8.74
C VAL A 240 10.44 8.27 -7.24
N GLY A 241 11.33 7.46 -6.68
CA GLY A 241 11.76 7.54 -5.28
C GLY A 241 10.69 7.15 -4.27
N ALA A 242 11.10 7.08 -3.01
CA ALA A 242 10.19 6.75 -1.93
C ALA A 242 8.97 7.70 -1.91
N MET A 243 7.79 7.14 -1.86
CA MET A 243 6.49 7.85 -1.86
C MET A 243 6.25 8.77 -3.07
N GLY A 244 7.07 8.69 -4.13
CA GLY A 244 6.99 9.59 -5.28
C GLY A 244 7.54 10.99 -5.00
N PHE A 245 8.49 11.11 -4.10
CA PHE A 245 9.14 12.38 -3.76
C PHE A 245 10.41 12.65 -4.57
N GLY A 246 10.67 11.85 -5.59
CA GLY A 246 11.97 11.80 -6.23
C GLY A 246 12.97 11.00 -5.38
N GLY A 247 14.07 10.55 -5.95
CA GLY A 247 15.11 9.82 -5.21
C GLY A 247 15.67 8.64 -5.97
N LYS A 248 16.50 7.85 -5.30
CA LYS A 248 17.28 6.79 -5.91
C LYS A 248 16.62 5.43 -5.94
N VAL A 249 15.63 5.19 -5.06
CA VAL A 249 15.02 3.86 -4.92
C VAL A 249 13.52 3.92 -5.18
N SER A 250 13.13 3.46 -6.37
CA SER A 250 11.73 3.36 -6.82
C SER A 250 11.21 1.93 -6.70
N LEU A 251 12.10 0.94 -6.79
CA LEU A 251 11.78 -0.49 -6.80
C LEU A 251 12.76 -1.27 -5.92
N ILE A 252 12.24 -2.23 -5.14
CA ILE A 252 13.02 -3.14 -4.29
C ILE A 252 13.03 -4.58 -4.80
N GLY A 253 12.26 -4.91 -5.83
CA GLY A 253 12.23 -6.23 -6.43
C GLY A 253 11.49 -6.30 -7.75
N CYS A 254 12.02 -7.12 -8.66
CA CYS A 254 11.38 -7.48 -9.91
C CYS A 254 11.53 -9.00 -10.11
N LYS A 255 10.42 -9.71 -10.29
CA LYS A 255 10.39 -11.16 -10.47
C LYS A 255 9.55 -11.52 -11.68
N ILE A 256 10.13 -12.25 -12.63
CA ILE A 256 9.54 -12.47 -13.95
C ILE A 256 9.41 -13.97 -14.22
N CYS A 257 8.27 -14.38 -14.76
CA CYS A 257 8.09 -15.69 -15.38
C CYS A 257 7.60 -15.56 -16.82
N ALA A 258 7.71 -16.63 -17.57
CA ALA A 258 7.18 -16.76 -18.92
C ALA A 258 6.35 -18.01 -19.04
N ALA A 259 5.24 -17.93 -19.76
CA ALA A 259 4.34 -19.03 -20.05
C ALA A 259 4.04 -19.13 -21.56
N ASN A 260 3.70 -20.32 -22.01
CA ASN A 260 3.27 -20.51 -23.40
C ASN A 260 2.01 -19.66 -23.70
N ARG A 261 1.93 -19.17 -24.91
CA ARG A 261 0.84 -18.29 -25.40
C ARG A 261 0.30 -18.74 -26.74
N LEU A 262 -0.85 -18.21 -27.10
CA LEU A 262 -1.35 -18.34 -28.48
C LEU A 262 -0.51 -17.48 -29.43
N PRO A 263 -0.30 -17.91 -30.70
CA PRO A 263 0.48 -17.13 -31.66
C PRO A 263 -0.04 -15.70 -31.87
N ALA A 264 -1.35 -15.53 -31.81
CA ALA A 264 -2.02 -14.24 -32.03
C ALA A 264 -1.89 -13.26 -30.86
N SER A 265 -1.63 -13.75 -29.62
CA SER A 265 -1.59 -12.94 -28.40
C SER A 265 -0.19 -12.86 -27.81
N PHE A 266 0.15 -11.72 -27.23
CA PHE A 266 1.37 -11.52 -26.46
C PHE A 266 1.06 -10.57 -25.32
N PHE A 267 0.76 -11.13 -24.14
CA PHE A 267 0.45 -10.33 -22.97
C PHE A 267 1.65 -10.17 -22.05
N VAL A 268 1.74 -9.01 -21.42
CA VAL A 268 2.67 -8.72 -20.31
C VAL A 268 1.81 -8.30 -19.14
N SER A 269 1.71 -9.14 -18.12
CA SER A 269 0.94 -8.89 -16.91
C SER A 269 1.87 -8.45 -15.81
N VAL A 270 1.61 -7.31 -15.19
CA VAL A 270 2.41 -6.74 -14.11
C VAL A 270 1.55 -6.59 -12.86
N ALA A 271 1.92 -7.29 -11.79
CA ALA A 271 1.36 -7.15 -10.47
C ALA A 271 2.32 -6.31 -9.61
N TYR A 272 1.87 -5.13 -9.18
CA TYR A 272 2.64 -4.19 -8.37
C TYR A 272 2.31 -4.37 -6.89
N ASP A 273 3.29 -4.44 -6.02
CA ASP A 273 3.11 -4.30 -4.57
C ASP A 273 4.00 -3.17 -4.02
N CYS A 274 3.63 -2.59 -2.87
CA CYS A 274 4.34 -1.48 -2.26
C CYS A 274 5.47 -1.96 -1.33
N TRP A 275 6.16 -1.03 -0.68
CA TRP A 275 7.17 -1.34 0.33
C TRP A 275 6.65 -2.19 1.49
N ALA A 276 5.36 -2.05 1.84
CA ALA A 276 4.70 -2.90 2.85
C ALA A 276 4.34 -4.27 2.26
N PHE A 277 5.33 -4.93 1.69
CA PHE A 277 5.23 -6.19 0.96
C PHE A 277 5.13 -7.36 1.93
N ARG A 278 3.90 -7.69 2.32
CA ARG A 278 3.56 -8.63 3.39
C ARG A 278 3.21 -9.99 2.81
N ARG A 279 4.14 -10.93 2.84
CA ARG A 279 3.90 -12.33 2.53
C ARG A 279 4.61 -13.23 3.51
N LEU A 280 3.96 -14.28 3.94
CA LEU A 280 4.54 -15.37 4.72
C LEU A 280 3.94 -16.71 4.30
N GLY A 281 4.47 -17.77 4.84
CA GLY A 281 3.93 -19.11 4.65
C GLY A 281 4.33 -20.04 5.78
N VAL A 282 3.58 -21.11 5.89
CA VAL A 282 3.81 -22.18 6.87
C VAL A 282 3.71 -23.53 6.20
N ARG A 283 4.48 -24.48 6.73
CA ARG A 283 4.28 -25.92 6.54
C ARG A 283 3.50 -26.44 7.71
N LEU A 284 2.54 -27.31 7.43
CA LEU A 284 1.62 -27.83 8.40
C LEU A 284 1.59 -29.35 8.32
N ASP A 285 1.55 -29.99 9.47
CA ASP A 285 1.23 -31.42 9.55
C ASP A 285 -0.19 -31.65 9.01
N ALA A 286 -0.33 -32.49 8.00
CA ALA A 286 -1.59 -32.70 7.28
C ALA A 286 -2.69 -33.34 8.14
N SER A 287 -2.34 -34.02 9.22
CA SER A 287 -3.30 -34.68 10.12
C SER A 287 -3.82 -33.76 11.22
N SER A 288 -2.93 -33.02 11.89
CA SER A 288 -3.26 -32.16 13.01
C SER A 288 -3.49 -30.70 12.62
N GLY A 289 -2.87 -30.22 11.54
CA GLY A 289 -2.85 -28.81 11.14
C GLY A 289 -1.88 -27.96 11.95
N ALA A 290 -0.97 -28.57 12.74
CA ALA A 290 0.04 -27.85 13.50
C ALA A 290 1.16 -27.32 12.59
N ILE A 291 1.73 -26.15 12.92
CA ILE A 291 2.88 -25.59 12.21
C ILE A 291 4.12 -26.47 12.46
N THR A 292 4.71 -26.97 11.39
CA THR A 292 5.96 -27.73 11.38
C THR A 292 7.16 -26.90 10.91
N GLY A 293 6.90 -25.81 10.21
CA GLY A 293 7.93 -24.89 9.72
C GLY A 293 7.37 -23.60 9.16
N TRP A 294 8.22 -22.59 9.04
CA TRP A 294 7.90 -21.30 8.42
C TRP A 294 8.59 -21.19 7.06
N LEU A 295 7.93 -20.52 6.14
CA LEU A 295 8.50 -20.04 4.89
C LEU A 295 8.82 -18.56 5.03
N TYR A 296 9.84 -18.09 4.32
CA TYR A 296 10.30 -16.71 4.28
C TYR A 296 10.85 -16.13 5.59
N ARG A 297 10.93 -16.91 6.65
CA ARG A 297 11.54 -16.50 7.92
C ARG A 297 12.12 -17.70 8.65
N ASP A 298 13.17 -17.43 9.45
CA ASP A 298 13.66 -18.34 10.47
C ASP A 298 13.12 -17.89 11.83
N PRO A 299 12.24 -18.66 12.49
CA PRO A 299 11.67 -18.29 13.78
C PRO A 299 12.71 -18.21 14.90
N ASN A 300 13.89 -18.84 14.73
CA ASN A 300 14.98 -18.84 15.72
C ASN A 300 15.93 -17.64 15.54
N ARG A 301 15.81 -16.89 14.46
CA ARG A 301 16.61 -15.69 14.21
C ARG A 301 15.87 -14.45 14.72
N ALA A 302 16.52 -13.69 15.58
CA ALA A 302 16.01 -12.40 16.02
C ALA A 302 15.82 -11.47 14.81
N VAL A 303 14.71 -10.76 14.78
CA VAL A 303 14.45 -9.75 13.75
C VAL A 303 15.24 -8.50 14.09
N GLU A 304 16.12 -8.10 13.19
CA GLU A 304 16.92 -6.88 13.34
C GLU A 304 16.04 -5.63 13.24
N ARG A 305 16.30 -4.64 14.11
CA ARG A 305 15.62 -3.34 14.02
C ARG A 305 16.11 -2.61 12.79
N MET A 306 15.20 -1.91 12.11
CA MET A 306 15.49 -1.11 10.93
C MET A 306 15.71 0.36 11.27
N ALA A 307 15.00 0.89 12.27
CA ALA A 307 15.08 2.29 12.63
C ALA A 307 16.35 2.58 13.46
N ILE A 308 17.02 3.65 13.10
CA ILE A 308 18.19 4.17 13.84
C ILE A 308 17.73 4.99 15.05
N SER A 309 16.54 5.61 14.98
CA SER A 309 15.96 6.44 16.05
C SER A 309 14.47 6.11 16.20
N GLU A 310 13.93 6.38 17.39
CA GLU A 310 12.48 6.31 17.61
C GLU A 310 11.81 7.61 17.15
N GLY A 311 10.71 7.48 16.39
CA GLY A 311 9.90 8.61 15.95
C GLY A 311 10.37 9.30 14.64
N PHE A 312 9.76 10.44 14.36
CA PHE A 312 10.13 11.30 13.22
C PHE A 312 11.44 12.04 13.51
N PRO A 313 12.44 11.99 12.63
CA PRO A 313 13.69 12.73 12.81
C PRO A 313 13.42 14.24 12.67
N LEU A 314 13.29 14.92 13.81
CA LEU A 314 13.09 16.37 13.86
C LEU A 314 14.38 17.10 13.47
N THR A 315 14.23 18.10 12.60
CA THR A 315 15.33 18.98 12.15
C THR A 315 15.33 20.33 12.87
N GLY A 316 14.24 20.63 13.59
CA GLY A 316 14.00 21.93 14.23
C GLY A 316 13.49 23.02 13.28
N ARG A 317 13.17 22.65 12.04
CA ARG A 317 12.62 23.53 11.00
C ARG A 317 11.17 23.24 10.65
N GLU A 318 10.57 22.25 11.33
CA GLU A 318 9.19 21.86 11.10
C GLU A 318 8.23 22.97 11.49
N VAL A 319 7.20 23.16 10.65
CA VAL A 319 6.13 24.13 10.94
C VAL A 319 5.05 23.44 11.79
N VAL A 320 4.78 23.96 12.97
CA VAL A 320 3.74 23.42 13.85
C VAL A 320 2.38 24.00 13.42
N LEU A 321 1.43 23.13 13.16
CA LEU A 321 0.05 23.48 12.79
C LEU A 321 -0.92 22.91 13.83
N THR A 322 -1.82 23.78 14.31
CA THR A 322 -2.88 23.36 15.25
C THR A 322 -4.25 23.64 14.65
N ALA A 323 -5.05 22.59 14.46
CA ALA A 323 -6.41 22.72 13.97
C ALA A 323 -7.33 23.40 15.01
N PRO A 324 -8.30 24.27 14.57
CA PRO A 324 -8.61 24.65 13.19
C PRO A 324 -7.56 25.61 12.60
N LEU A 325 -7.28 25.47 11.30
CA LEU A 325 -6.27 26.26 10.59
C LEU A 325 -6.83 27.56 10.05
N SER A 326 -6.04 28.64 10.12
CA SER A 326 -6.35 29.89 9.43
C SER A 326 -5.81 29.88 7.99
N GLU A 327 -6.38 30.71 7.13
CA GLU A 327 -5.90 30.90 5.77
C GLU A 327 -4.46 31.46 5.73
N GLU A 328 -4.14 32.38 6.64
CA GLU A 328 -2.80 32.96 6.77
C GLU A 328 -1.73 31.90 7.06
N GLN A 329 -2.00 31.00 8.03
CA GLN A 329 -1.10 29.89 8.34
C GLN A 329 -0.88 29.00 7.11
N VAL A 330 -1.95 28.65 6.38
CA VAL A 330 -1.85 27.79 5.21
C VAL A 330 -1.09 28.46 4.06
N ARG A 331 -1.35 29.76 3.81
CA ARG A 331 -0.66 30.53 2.76
C ARG A 331 0.82 30.80 3.07
N SER A 332 1.27 30.64 4.31
CA SER A 332 2.70 30.70 4.64
C SER A 332 3.48 29.46 4.22
N LEU A 333 2.80 28.32 4.00
CA LEU A 333 3.41 27.05 3.65
C LEU A 333 3.84 26.99 2.18
N ARG A 334 4.90 26.24 1.92
CA ARG A 334 5.45 25.94 0.58
C ARG A 334 5.65 24.45 0.39
N VAL A 335 5.58 24.02 -0.85
CA VAL A 335 5.98 22.66 -1.23
C VAL A 335 7.37 22.37 -0.68
N GLY A 336 7.49 21.24 0.02
CA GLY A 336 8.72 20.81 0.68
C GLY A 336 8.74 21.05 2.19
N ASP A 337 7.89 21.93 2.71
CA ASP A 337 7.82 22.15 4.16
C ASP A 337 7.36 20.86 4.87
N VAL A 338 8.04 20.55 5.96
CA VAL A 338 7.61 19.50 6.90
C VAL A 338 6.74 20.13 7.96
N VAL A 339 5.58 19.56 8.20
CA VAL A 339 4.63 20.06 9.19
C VAL A 339 4.36 19.03 10.27
N LEU A 340 4.12 19.51 11.49
CA LEU A 340 3.65 18.72 12.64
C LEU A 340 2.23 19.19 12.97
N VAL A 341 1.26 18.35 12.64
CA VAL A 341 -0.16 18.68 12.82
C VAL A 341 -0.63 18.20 14.19
N SER A 342 -1.30 19.09 14.94
CA SER A 342 -1.96 18.78 16.20
C SER A 342 -3.40 19.27 16.20
N GLY A 343 -4.25 18.71 17.08
CA GLY A 343 -5.65 19.09 17.21
C GLY A 343 -6.60 18.12 16.55
N GLU A 344 -7.76 18.59 16.11
CA GLU A 344 -8.85 17.74 15.64
C GLU A 344 -8.79 17.54 14.12
N VAL A 345 -8.91 16.28 13.70
CA VAL A 345 -8.94 15.88 12.28
C VAL A 345 -10.13 14.96 12.03
N PHE A 346 -10.67 15.02 10.81
CA PHE A 346 -11.78 14.16 10.39
C PHE A 346 -11.32 13.22 9.29
N THR A 347 -11.56 11.91 9.43
CA THR A 347 -11.27 10.99 8.34
C THR A 347 -12.36 11.05 7.28
N GLY A 348 -11.97 10.90 6.01
CA GLY A 348 -12.90 10.83 4.89
C GLY A 348 -12.28 10.07 3.72
N ARG A 349 -13.07 9.15 3.15
CA ARG A 349 -12.75 8.42 1.93
C ARG A 349 -13.91 8.52 0.94
N ASP A 350 -13.93 7.64 -0.05
CA ASP A 350 -14.87 7.66 -1.18
C ASP A 350 -16.34 7.87 -0.73
N ALA A 351 -16.82 7.11 0.25
CA ALA A 351 -18.21 7.20 0.71
C ALA A 351 -18.54 8.53 1.40
N VAL A 352 -17.64 9.01 2.27
CA VAL A 352 -17.80 10.33 2.94
C VAL A 352 -17.77 11.44 1.91
N HIS A 353 -16.84 11.42 0.95
CA HIS A 353 -16.75 12.46 -0.07
C HIS A 353 -18.01 12.48 -0.96
N ALA A 354 -18.48 11.32 -1.41
CA ALA A 354 -19.72 11.20 -2.19
C ALA A 354 -20.95 11.70 -1.40
N TYR A 355 -21.00 11.43 -0.08
CA TYR A 355 -22.06 11.94 0.82
C TYR A 355 -22.03 13.46 0.90
N LEU A 356 -20.86 14.09 1.11
CA LEU A 356 -20.68 15.53 1.26
C LEU A 356 -21.00 16.32 -0.01
N MET A 357 -20.96 15.70 -1.18
CA MET A 357 -21.43 16.33 -2.42
C MET A 357 -22.92 16.65 -2.40
N LYS A 358 -23.71 15.81 -1.74
CA LYS A 358 -25.19 15.86 -1.77
C LYS A 358 -25.81 16.34 -0.45
N ASN A 359 -25.09 16.20 0.66
CA ASN A 359 -25.62 16.43 2.00
C ASN A 359 -24.76 17.43 2.76
N ALA A 360 -25.33 18.04 3.80
CA ALA A 360 -24.56 18.84 4.75
C ALA A 360 -23.62 17.93 5.57
N PRO A 361 -22.42 18.43 5.94
CA PRO A 361 -21.52 17.67 6.79
C PRO A 361 -22.13 17.50 8.19
N PRO A 362 -21.87 16.36 8.86
CA PRO A 362 -22.36 16.13 10.21
C PRO A 362 -21.64 16.96 11.27
N VAL A 363 -20.59 17.70 10.88
CA VAL A 363 -19.76 18.55 11.75
C VAL A 363 -19.42 19.87 11.03
N ASP A 364 -19.04 20.90 11.76
CA ASP A 364 -18.48 22.12 11.14
C ASP A 364 -17.08 21.83 10.60
N MET A 365 -16.90 21.97 9.28
CA MET A 365 -15.63 21.68 8.60
C MET A 365 -14.79 22.93 8.31
N ARG A 366 -15.22 24.12 8.74
CA ARG A 366 -14.46 25.37 8.48
C ARG A 366 -13.12 25.36 9.22
N GLY A 367 -12.04 25.58 8.51
CA GLY A 367 -10.68 25.50 9.06
C GLY A 367 -10.22 24.08 9.37
N SER A 368 -11.03 23.08 9.07
CA SER A 368 -10.73 21.68 9.42
C SER A 368 -9.66 21.07 8.55
N ILE A 369 -9.20 19.91 9.00
CA ILE A 369 -8.27 19.00 8.31
C ILE A 369 -9.04 17.73 7.99
N VAL A 370 -9.08 17.37 6.70
CA VAL A 370 -9.64 16.09 6.24
C VAL A 370 -8.49 15.11 6.01
N TYR A 371 -8.55 13.99 6.70
CA TYR A 371 -7.56 12.92 6.59
C TYR A 371 -8.10 11.80 5.73
N HIS A 372 -7.54 11.60 4.55
CA HIS A 372 -7.85 10.47 3.69
C HIS A 372 -7.30 9.19 4.31
N CYS A 373 -8.09 8.61 5.17
CA CYS A 373 -7.74 7.43 5.95
C CYS A 373 -8.97 6.57 6.21
N GLY A 374 -8.82 5.26 6.01
CA GLY A 374 -9.76 4.27 6.52
C GLY A 374 -9.04 3.42 7.58
N PRO A 375 -9.13 3.80 8.85
CA PRO A 375 -8.34 3.18 9.91
C PRO A 375 -8.77 1.75 10.23
N VAL A 376 -7.89 1.00 10.87
CA VAL A 376 -8.25 -0.22 11.59
C VAL A 376 -8.67 0.20 13.00
N MET A 377 -9.94 0.00 13.31
CA MET A 377 -10.53 0.38 14.60
C MET A 377 -10.95 -0.87 15.37
N LEU A 378 -10.68 -0.87 16.66
CA LEU A 378 -11.14 -1.91 17.56
C LEU A 378 -12.09 -1.31 18.60
N LYS A 379 -13.28 -1.88 18.71
CA LYS A 379 -14.25 -1.48 19.74
C LYS A 379 -13.84 -2.05 21.09
N GLN A 380 -13.74 -1.19 22.11
CA GLN A 380 -13.42 -1.57 23.50
C GLN A 380 -14.45 -0.95 24.44
N GLY A 381 -15.35 -1.75 24.97
CA GLY A 381 -16.50 -1.24 25.75
C GLY A 381 -17.34 -0.29 24.88
N ASP A 382 -17.59 0.90 25.39
CA ASP A 382 -18.33 1.96 24.68
C ASP A 382 -17.44 2.84 23.77
N GLY A 383 -16.13 2.63 23.82
CA GLY A 383 -15.14 3.42 23.08
C GLY A 383 -14.53 2.68 21.89
N TRP A 384 -13.64 3.40 21.20
CA TRP A 384 -12.87 2.90 20.06
C TRP A 384 -11.39 3.16 20.24
N THR A 385 -10.57 2.21 19.80
CA THR A 385 -9.11 2.34 19.75
C THR A 385 -8.64 2.23 18.31
N VAL A 386 -7.74 3.12 17.92
CA VAL A 386 -7.06 3.06 16.61
C VAL A 386 -5.95 2.03 16.67
N LYS A 387 -6.01 1.03 15.78
CA LYS A 387 -4.97 -0.01 15.66
C LYS A 387 -4.00 0.27 14.52
N ALA A 388 -4.45 0.95 13.48
CA ALA A 388 -3.63 1.36 12.35
C ALA A 388 -4.32 2.53 11.62
N ALA A 389 -3.59 3.58 11.24
CA ALA A 389 -4.19 4.79 10.68
C ALA A 389 -3.29 5.48 9.63
N GLY A 390 -2.78 4.75 8.65
CA GLY A 390 -2.00 5.35 7.55
C GLY A 390 -2.88 6.05 6.50
N PRO A 391 -2.31 6.97 5.70
CA PRO A 391 -3.05 7.65 4.64
C PRO A 391 -3.40 6.72 3.48
N THR A 392 -4.57 6.93 2.86
CA THR A 392 -4.98 6.28 1.61
C THR A 392 -4.61 7.12 0.39
N THR A 393 -4.64 6.53 -0.80
CA THR A 393 -4.40 7.23 -2.07
C THR A 393 -5.48 8.26 -2.32
N SER A 394 -5.11 9.52 -2.48
CA SER A 394 -6.02 10.66 -2.58
C SER A 394 -6.60 10.90 -3.98
N SER A 395 -6.01 10.31 -5.01
CA SER A 395 -6.46 10.53 -6.40
C SER A 395 -7.89 10.06 -6.66
N ARG A 396 -8.43 9.14 -5.84
CA ARG A 396 -9.82 8.70 -5.95
C ARG A 396 -10.81 9.75 -5.52
N GLU A 397 -10.43 10.65 -4.62
CA GLU A 397 -11.23 11.77 -4.12
C GLU A 397 -11.16 13.01 -5.02
N GLU A 398 -10.33 13.00 -6.07
CA GLU A 398 -10.19 14.11 -7.03
C GLU A 398 -11.53 14.60 -7.63
N PRO A 399 -12.54 13.75 -7.92
CA PRO A 399 -13.83 14.20 -8.41
C PRO A 399 -14.62 15.08 -7.41
N TYR A 400 -14.29 15.03 -6.13
CA TYR A 400 -15.06 15.62 -5.03
C TYR A 400 -14.30 16.72 -4.30
N GLN A 401 -12.98 16.57 -4.14
CA GLN A 401 -12.20 17.33 -3.16
C GLN A 401 -12.24 18.85 -3.37
N ALA A 402 -12.14 19.31 -4.61
CA ALA A 402 -12.21 20.73 -4.92
C ALA A 402 -13.51 21.35 -4.40
N THR A 403 -14.65 20.72 -4.67
CA THR A 403 -15.97 21.17 -4.20
C THR A 403 -16.07 21.17 -2.69
N ILE A 404 -15.52 20.17 -2.01
CA ILE A 404 -15.54 20.07 -0.55
C ILE A 404 -14.72 21.19 0.09
N ILE A 405 -13.54 21.50 -0.46
CA ILE A 405 -12.71 22.63 -0.02
C ILE A 405 -13.48 23.94 -0.16
N GLU A 406 -14.04 24.21 -1.33
CA GLU A 406 -14.74 25.46 -1.63
C GLU A 406 -16.02 25.62 -0.79
N LYS A 407 -16.82 24.55 -0.69
CA LYS A 407 -18.16 24.60 -0.06
C LYS A 407 -18.09 24.66 1.46
N TYR A 408 -17.12 23.95 2.06
CA TYR A 408 -17.08 23.76 3.51
C TYR A 408 -15.90 24.45 4.20
N GLY A 409 -15.01 25.10 3.45
CA GLY A 409 -13.88 25.85 4.01
C GLY A 409 -12.83 24.98 4.66
N VAL A 410 -12.63 23.76 4.15
CA VAL A 410 -11.53 22.87 4.56
C VAL A 410 -10.20 23.54 4.24
N ARG A 411 -9.25 23.53 5.19
CA ARG A 411 -7.94 24.19 5.04
C ARG A 411 -6.78 23.24 4.76
N ALA A 412 -6.89 21.98 5.16
CA ALA A 412 -5.88 21.00 4.82
C ALA A 412 -6.49 19.64 4.49
N VAL A 413 -5.85 18.97 3.54
CA VAL A 413 -6.15 17.59 3.19
C VAL A 413 -4.89 16.77 3.45
N ILE A 414 -4.98 15.71 4.25
CA ILE A 414 -3.89 14.76 4.47
C ILE A 414 -4.19 13.49 3.68
N GLY A 415 -3.22 13.05 2.86
CA GLY A 415 -3.35 11.82 2.11
C GLY A 415 -2.01 11.32 1.59
N LYS A 416 -2.00 10.54 0.51
CA LYS A 416 -0.78 10.10 -0.18
C LYS A 416 -0.93 10.17 -1.70
N GLY A 417 0.21 10.31 -2.40
CA GLY A 417 0.29 10.23 -3.86
C GLY A 417 -0.25 11.46 -4.59
N GLY A 418 -0.56 12.54 -3.88
CA GLY A 418 -1.04 13.78 -4.47
C GLY A 418 -2.46 13.74 -5.01
N MET A 419 -2.87 14.84 -5.60
CA MET A 419 -4.17 15.05 -6.24
C MET A 419 -4.02 15.77 -7.57
N GLY A 420 -5.10 15.86 -8.34
CA GLY A 420 -5.10 16.42 -9.68
C GLY A 420 -5.21 17.95 -9.73
N LYS A 421 -5.32 18.44 -10.97
CA LYS A 421 -5.34 19.87 -11.29
C LYS A 421 -6.56 20.61 -10.70
N LYS A 422 -7.72 19.93 -10.59
CA LYS A 422 -8.93 20.55 -10.02
C LYS A 422 -8.75 20.87 -8.55
N THR A 423 -8.22 19.90 -7.80
CA THR A 423 -7.90 20.10 -6.38
C THR A 423 -6.83 21.16 -6.22
N LEU A 424 -5.75 21.14 -7.01
CA LEU A 424 -4.68 22.15 -6.94
C LEU A 424 -5.23 23.58 -7.13
N ALA A 425 -6.10 23.79 -8.12
CA ALA A 425 -6.75 25.07 -8.34
C ALA A 425 -7.63 25.52 -7.16
N ALA A 426 -8.32 24.58 -6.51
CA ALA A 426 -9.13 24.88 -5.32
C ALA A 426 -8.25 25.22 -4.10
N LEU A 427 -7.10 24.53 -3.93
CA LEU A 427 -6.12 24.86 -2.88
C LEU A 427 -5.60 26.29 -3.02
N GLU A 428 -5.22 26.71 -4.23
CA GLU A 428 -4.76 28.05 -4.53
C GLU A 428 -5.86 29.09 -4.28
N LYS A 429 -7.05 28.88 -4.84
CA LYS A 429 -8.21 29.78 -4.73
C LYS A 429 -8.64 30.01 -3.30
N CYS A 430 -8.74 28.93 -2.51
CA CYS A 430 -9.34 28.96 -1.17
C CYS A 430 -8.32 29.12 -0.05
N GLY A 431 -7.01 29.13 -0.33
CA GLY A 431 -5.98 29.10 0.71
C GLY A 431 -6.06 27.81 1.52
N ALA A 432 -5.96 26.69 0.84
CA ALA A 432 -5.88 25.36 1.43
C ALA A 432 -4.59 24.65 0.99
N VAL A 433 -4.24 23.53 1.63
CA VAL A 433 -2.99 22.82 1.41
C VAL A 433 -3.22 21.31 1.37
N TYR A 434 -2.42 20.62 0.56
CA TYR A 434 -2.35 19.17 0.59
C TYR A 434 -1.06 18.72 1.27
N LEU A 435 -1.23 17.88 2.29
CA LEU A 435 -0.19 17.32 3.15
C LEU A 435 -0.03 15.84 2.83
N ASN A 436 1.14 15.45 2.38
CA ASN A 436 1.40 14.04 2.12
C ASN A 436 1.90 13.34 3.39
N GLY A 437 1.11 12.40 3.89
CA GLY A 437 1.55 11.44 4.88
C GLY A 437 2.23 10.24 4.22
N ILE A 438 3.02 9.48 4.97
CA ILE A 438 3.74 8.32 4.45
C ILE A 438 2.79 7.13 4.35
N GLY A 439 2.48 6.73 3.12
CA GLY A 439 1.57 5.63 2.83
C GLY A 439 2.08 4.31 3.41
N GLY A 440 1.20 3.58 4.07
CA GLY A 440 1.54 2.33 4.74
C GLY A 440 2.09 2.48 6.15
N ALA A 441 2.55 3.66 6.59
CA ALA A 441 3.12 3.89 7.92
C ALA A 441 2.02 3.99 9.00
N ALA A 442 1.21 2.92 9.11
CA ALA A 442 -0.03 2.98 9.86
C ALA A 442 0.13 2.91 11.37
N GLN A 443 1.16 2.26 11.89
CA GLN A 443 1.48 2.24 13.33
C GLN A 443 2.06 3.58 13.75
N PHE A 444 2.94 4.15 12.93
CA PHE A 444 3.52 5.45 13.15
C PHE A 444 2.42 6.52 13.36
N TYR A 445 1.44 6.57 12.45
CA TYR A 445 0.34 7.53 12.57
C TYR A 445 -0.68 7.16 13.64
N ALA A 446 -0.95 5.88 13.90
CA ALA A 446 -1.84 5.48 14.98
C ALA A 446 -1.36 5.98 16.35
N ARG A 447 -0.04 6.01 16.58
CA ARG A 447 0.55 6.56 17.83
C ARG A 447 0.40 8.07 17.97
N THR A 448 0.18 8.81 16.87
CA THR A 448 -0.12 10.26 16.96
C THR A 448 -1.56 10.54 17.37
N VAL A 449 -2.45 9.54 17.33
CA VAL A 449 -3.85 9.70 17.74
C VAL A 449 -3.95 9.59 19.24
N GLU A 450 -4.18 10.73 19.90
CA GLU A 450 -4.34 10.80 21.37
C GLU A 450 -5.72 10.29 21.81
N LYS A 451 -6.75 10.57 21.00
CA LYS A 451 -8.14 10.25 21.37
C LYS A 451 -9.04 10.11 20.14
N VAL A 452 -9.93 9.13 20.18
CA VAL A 452 -11.10 9.05 19.30
C VAL A 452 -12.21 9.86 19.97
N LEU A 453 -12.59 10.98 19.36
CA LEU A 453 -13.61 11.90 19.89
C LEU A 453 -15.02 11.45 19.52
N GLY A 454 -15.17 10.79 18.36
CA GLY A 454 -16.45 10.29 17.89
C GLY A 454 -16.35 9.64 16.50
N VAL A 455 -17.49 9.22 16.01
CA VAL A 455 -17.66 8.69 14.67
C VAL A 455 -18.99 9.14 14.10
N HIS A 456 -19.00 9.51 12.82
CA HIS A 456 -20.18 9.85 12.04
C HIS A 456 -20.24 8.94 10.80
N LEU A 457 -21.43 8.71 10.28
CA LEU A 457 -21.67 7.91 9.07
C LEU A 457 -21.11 6.47 9.20
N LEU A 458 -21.25 5.87 10.40
CA LEU A 458 -20.75 4.53 10.69
C LEU A 458 -21.44 3.45 9.84
N GLU A 459 -22.62 3.74 9.31
CA GLU A 459 -23.35 2.89 8.37
C GLU A 459 -22.59 2.62 7.07
N PHE A 460 -21.58 3.42 6.73
CA PHE A 460 -20.69 3.16 5.58
C PHE A 460 -19.63 2.08 5.88
N GLY A 461 -19.61 1.60 7.13
CA GLY A 461 -18.59 0.66 7.60
C GLY A 461 -17.35 1.35 8.17
N ILE A 462 -16.61 0.63 9.01
CA ILE A 462 -15.46 1.16 9.76
C ILE A 462 -14.43 1.89 8.85
N PRO A 463 -14.03 1.35 7.67
CA PRO A 463 -13.03 2.02 6.83
C PRO A 463 -13.55 3.25 6.09
N GLU A 464 -14.85 3.40 5.94
CA GLU A 464 -15.49 4.49 5.19
C GLU A 464 -16.21 5.51 6.07
N ALA A 465 -16.33 5.24 7.38
CA ALA A 465 -16.92 6.17 8.34
C ALA A 465 -16.06 7.44 8.51
N MET A 466 -16.69 8.55 8.92
CA MET A 466 -16.00 9.76 9.31
C MET A 466 -15.63 9.69 10.79
N TRP A 467 -14.36 9.35 11.06
CA TRP A 467 -13.81 9.34 12.41
C TRP A 467 -13.36 10.74 12.81
N HIS A 468 -13.76 11.17 13.99
CA HIS A 468 -13.31 12.42 14.62
C HIS A 468 -12.19 12.08 15.61
N LEU A 469 -10.98 12.48 15.26
CA LEU A 469 -9.75 12.12 15.97
C LEU A 469 -9.06 13.37 16.52
N ARG A 470 -8.44 13.27 17.69
CA ARG A 470 -7.45 14.23 18.16
C ARG A 470 -6.07 13.66 17.96
N VAL A 471 -5.24 14.39 17.22
CA VAL A 471 -3.86 14.01 16.92
C VAL A 471 -2.86 14.96 17.56
N ASN A 472 -1.63 14.49 17.79
CA ASN A 472 -0.52 15.28 18.30
C ASN A 472 0.75 14.98 17.50
N ASN A 473 1.39 16.02 16.97
CA ASN A 473 2.62 15.93 16.19
C ASN A 473 2.53 14.95 15.01
N PHE A 474 1.40 14.94 14.32
CA PHE A 474 1.22 14.16 13.09
C PHE A 474 2.12 14.74 12.00
N ALA A 475 3.20 14.05 11.66
CA ALA A 475 4.18 14.51 10.67
C ALA A 475 3.69 14.30 9.25
N ALA A 476 3.77 15.35 8.43
CA ALA A 476 3.43 15.31 7.00
C ALA A 476 4.30 16.30 6.22
N ILE A 477 4.31 16.16 4.89
CA ILE A 477 5.06 17.02 3.97
C ILE A 477 4.07 17.79 3.09
N VAL A 478 4.27 19.09 2.96
CA VAL A 478 3.51 19.89 2.00
C VAL A 478 3.94 19.48 0.58
N THR A 479 3.03 18.88 -0.16
CA THR A 479 3.32 18.46 -1.55
C THR A 479 2.48 19.14 -2.60
N MET A 480 1.39 19.85 -2.18
CA MET A 480 0.67 20.80 -3.03
C MET A 480 0.29 22.00 -2.15
N ASP A 481 0.69 23.22 -2.57
CA ASP A 481 0.52 24.41 -1.75
C ASP A 481 -0.58 25.36 -2.27
N ALA A 482 -0.86 26.40 -1.49
CA ALA A 482 -1.83 27.43 -1.82
C ALA A 482 -1.33 28.46 -2.86
N HIS A 483 -0.26 28.13 -3.59
CA HIS A 483 0.37 28.97 -4.62
C HIS A 483 0.40 28.27 -6.00
N GLY A 484 -0.31 27.15 -6.14
CA GLY A 484 -0.41 26.41 -7.39
C GLY A 484 0.80 25.48 -7.67
N ASN A 485 1.66 25.20 -6.67
CA ASN A 485 2.78 24.28 -6.83
C ASN A 485 2.40 22.85 -6.43
N SER A 486 2.91 21.86 -7.19
CA SER A 486 2.73 20.44 -6.93
C SER A 486 4.03 19.69 -7.11
N LEU A 487 4.55 19.07 -6.04
CA LEU A 487 5.71 18.18 -6.11
C LEU A 487 5.42 16.98 -7.01
N HIS A 488 4.21 16.42 -6.90
CA HIS A 488 3.83 15.24 -7.67
C HIS A 488 3.85 15.49 -9.18
N ALA A 489 3.31 16.63 -9.64
CA ALA A 489 3.34 17.00 -11.06
C ALA A 489 4.76 17.23 -11.57
N ASN A 490 5.64 17.80 -10.73
CA ASN A 490 7.05 18.00 -11.09
C ASN A 490 7.78 16.66 -11.23
N ILE A 491 7.62 15.75 -10.26
CA ILE A 491 8.26 14.43 -10.31
C ILE A 491 7.74 13.59 -11.48
N GLU A 492 6.43 13.61 -11.75
CA GLU A 492 5.84 12.91 -12.89
C GLU A 492 6.47 13.36 -14.22
N ARG A 493 6.60 14.67 -14.42
CA ARG A 493 7.26 15.26 -15.60
C ARG A 493 8.72 14.85 -15.68
N GLU A 494 9.51 15.06 -14.61
CA GLU A 494 10.94 14.77 -14.58
C GLU A 494 11.23 13.27 -14.79
N THR A 495 10.39 12.41 -14.24
CA THR A 495 10.52 10.96 -14.41
C THR A 495 10.08 10.49 -15.80
N GLY A 496 9.14 11.21 -16.44
CA GLY A 496 8.79 10.99 -17.85
C GLY A 496 9.94 11.32 -18.79
N GLU A 497 10.62 12.47 -18.57
CA GLU A 497 11.81 12.87 -19.33
C GLU A 497 12.92 11.82 -19.20
N LYS A 498 13.20 11.33 -18.00
CA LYS A 498 14.19 10.24 -17.78
C LYS A 498 13.80 8.93 -18.45
N LEU A 499 12.50 8.62 -18.53
CA LEU A 499 12.01 7.44 -19.21
C LEU A 499 12.27 7.52 -20.73
N GLU A 500 12.13 8.73 -21.32
CA GLU A 500 12.49 8.99 -22.72
C GLU A 500 14.00 8.81 -22.97
N GLU A 501 14.85 9.25 -22.04
CA GLU A 501 16.31 9.04 -22.12
C GLU A 501 16.67 7.54 -22.11
N LEU A 502 15.97 6.72 -21.32
CA LEU A 502 16.17 5.27 -21.28
C LEU A 502 15.72 4.54 -22.56
N GLN A 503 14.86 5.17 -23.37
CA GLN A 503 14.50 4.65 -24.69
C GLN A 503 15.61 4.80 -25.71
N GLN A 504 16.45 5.85 -25.56
CA GLN A 504 17.49 6.19 -26.53
C GLN A 504 18.83 5.49 -26.25
N ALA A 505 18.99 4.92 -25.05
CA ALA A 505 20.19 4.21 -24.61
C ALA A 505 20.11 2.71 -24.93
#